data_b10151a3cb1f5d00b67830519907568d
#
_entry.id   b10151a3cb1f5d00b67830519907568d
#
_cell.length_a   1.000
_cell.length_b   1.000
_cell.length_c   1.000
_cell.angle_alpha   90.00
_cell.angle_beta   90.00
_cell.angle_gamma   90.00
#
_symmetry.space_group_name_H-M   'P 1'
#
loop_
_entity.id
_entity.type
_entity.pdbx_description
1 polymer ?
#
loop_
_entity_poly.entity_id
_entity_poly.type
_entity_poly.pdbx_seq_one_letter_code
_entity_poly.pdbx_strand_id
1 'polypeptide(L)'
;MNTTIRGRKGEDLSAESYQKQGFTILKRNYRFGRAEVDIIAQKGDTLAIVEVKWRSNTYFGDPQSFVSKKQQRSLITAANHYVNSNGLDVHVRFDIVSIVGKQPKIDIQIIENAFYPFL
;
A
#
# COMPACT_ATOMS: atom_id res chain seq x y z
N MET A 1 -15.69 -16.13 0.33
CA MET A 1 -14.52 -15.64 -0.41
C MET A 1 -13.27 -15.97 0.39
N ASN A 2 -12.31 -16.63 -0.21
CA ASN A 2 -11.05 -16.94 0.48
C ASN A 2 -10.13 -15.71 0.51
N THR A 3 -9.07 -15.77 1.34
CA THR A 3 -8.16 -14.64 1.55
C THR A 3 -7.45 -14.20 0.28
N THR A 4 -7.10 -15.13 -0.62
CA THR A 4 -6.40 -14.81 -1.86
C THR A 4 -7.29 -14.02 -2.81
N ILE A 5 -8.55 -14.42 -2.97
CA ILE A 5 -9.50 -13.71 -3.83
C ILE A 5 -9.78 -12.33 -3.27
N ARG A 6 -9.99 -12.22 -1.94
CA ARG A 6 -10.20 -10.93 -1.29
C ARG A 6 -8.98 -10.03 -1.41
N GLY A 7 -7.77 -10.59 -1.30
CA GLY A 7 -6.54 -9.85 -1.47
C GLY A 7 -6.41 -9.25 -2.86
N ARG A 8 -6.65 -10.03 -3.91
CA ARG A 8 -6.61 -9.53 -5.29
C ARG A 8 -7.64 -8.44 -5.52
N LYS A 9 -8.85 -8.64 -5.02
CA LYS A 9 -9.91 -7.65 -5.18
C LYS A 9 -9.57 -6.35 -4.47
N GLY A 10 -9.02 -6.43 -3.26
CA GLY A 10 -8.57 -5.26 -2.52
C GLY A 10 -7.48 -4.50 -3.27
N GLU A 11 -6.52 -5.19 -3.85
CA GLU A 11 -5.48 -4.56 -4.66
C GLU A 11 -6.05 -3.93 -5.92
N ASP A 12 -6.98 -4.61 -6.61
CA ASP A 12 -7.63 -4.07 -7.81
C ASP A 12 -8.37 -2.77 -7.49
N LEU A 13 -9.14 -2.76 -6.42
CA LEU A 13 -9.88 -1.58 -5.97
C LEU A 13 -8.93 -0.44 -5.59
N SER A 14 -7.84 -0.79 -4.92
CA SER A 14 -6.83 0.19 -4.50
C SER A 14 -6.13 0.79 -5.71
N ALA A 15 -5.70 -0.04 -6.66
CA ALA A 15 -5.05 0.41 -7.89
C ALA A 15 -5.97 1.36 -8.67
N GLU A 16 -7.24 1.02 -8.79
CA GLU A 16 -8.24 1.87 -9.44
C GLU A 16 -8.36 3.22 -8.75
N SER A 17 -8.38 3.23 -7.41
CA SER A 17 -8.45 4.48 -6.64
C SER A 17 -7.25 5.38 -6.92
N TYR A 18 -6.05 4.83 -6.99
CA TYR A 18 -4.84 5.59 -7.32
C TYR A 18 -4.89 6.11 -8.75
N GLN A 19 -5.33 5.29 -9.70
CA GLN A 19 -5.44 5.72 -11.10
C GLN A 19 -6.41 6.88 -11.26
N LYS A 20 -7.52 6.86 -10.53
CA LYS A 20 -8.49 7.97 -10.55
C LYS A 20 -7.89 9.26 -10.03
N GLN A 21 -6.89 9.19 -9.17
CA GLN A 21 -6.18 10.37 -8.66
C GLN A 21 -5.01 10.80 -9.56
N GLY A 22 -4.81 10.12 -10.67
CA GLY A 22 -3.78 10.47 -11.63
C GLY A 22 -2.46 9.74 -11.44
N PHE A 23 -2.41 8.72 -10.59
CA PHE A 23 -1.22 7.89 -10.42
C PHE A 23 -1.12 6.86 -11.55
N THR A 24 0.11 6.55 -11.93
CA THR A 24 0.43 5.41 -12.78
C THR A 24 0.87 4.25 -11.89
N ILE A 25 0.27 3.09 -12.09
CA ILE A 25 0.67 1.89 -11.34
C ILE A 25 1.92 1.32 -11.97
N LEU A 26 3.03 1.33 -11.23
CA LEU A 26 4.32 0.86 -11.73
C LEU A 26 4.52 -0.62 -11.48
N LYS A 27 4.15 -1.10 -10.31
CA LYS A 27 4.29 -2.49 -9.91
C LYS A 27 3.16 -2.90 -8.98
N ARG A 28 2.82 -4.18 -9.05
CA ARG A 28 1.94 -4.85 -8.08
C ARG A 28 2.67 -6.05 -7.53
N ASN A 29 2.52 -6.28 -6.22
CA ASN A 29 3.15 -7.42 -5.54
C ASN A 29 4.66 -7.44 -5.75
N TYR A 30 5.30 -6.29 -5.54
CA TYR A 30 6.75 -6.16 -5.67
C TYR A 30 7.43 -6.81 -4.49
N ARG A 31 8.36 -7.71 -4.77
CA ARG A 31 9.08 -8.44 -3.72
C ARG A 31 10.57 -8.10 -3.72
N PHE A 32 11.10 -7.92 -2.52
CA PHE A 32 12.53 -7.86 -2.27
C PHE A 32 12.84 -8.63 -1.00
N GLY A 33 13.55 -9.75 -1.14
CA GLY A 33 13.75 -10.67 -0.02
C GLY A 33 12.41 -11.22 0.47
N ARG A 34 12.12 -11.00 1.76
CA ARG A 34 10.84 -11.38 2.36
C ARG A 34 9.83 -10.24 2.39
N ALA A 35 10.26 -9.06 1.95
CA ALA A 35 9.38 -7.90 1.91
C ALA A 35 8.51 -7.94 0.67
N GLU A 36 7.27 -7.50 0.81
CA GLU A 36 6.33 -7.39 -0.31
C GLU A 36 5.60 -6.06 -0.22
N VAL A 37 5.52 -5.36 -1.36
CA VAL A 37 4.77 -4.13 -1.50
C VAL A 37 3.57 -4.42 -2.39
N ASP A 38 2.37 -4.15 -1.91
CA ASP A 38 1.17 -4.47 -2.68
C ASP A 38 1.08 -3.66 -3.96
N ILE A 39 1.34 -2.35 -3.89
CA ILE A 39 1.29 -1.46 -5.05
C ILE A 39 2.42 -0.44 -4.94
N ILE A 40 3.10 -0.20 -6.06
CA ILE A 40 3.99 0.95 -6.24
C ILE A 40 3.38 1.81 -7.34
N ALA A 41 3.07 3.06 -7.02
CA ALA A 41 2.43 3.99 -7.94
C ALA A 41 3.14 5.33 -7.93
N GLN A 42 3.13 6.03 -9.06
CA GLN A 42 3.82 7.32 -9.20
C GLN A 42 2.92 8.36 -9.82
N LYS A 43 3.00 9.56 -9.25
CA LYS A 43 2.37 10.74 -9.81
C LYS A 43 3.37 11.90 -9.67
N GLY A 44 3.83 12.41 -10.82
CA GLY A 44 4.90 13.40 -10.81
C GLY A 44 6.15 12.85 -10.14
N ASP A 45 6.68 13.56 -9.16
CA ASP A 45 7.84 13.13 -8.40
C ASP A 45 7.48 12.40 -7.08
N THR A 46 6.22 12.07 -6.89
CA THR A 46 5.76 11.32 -5.72
C THR A 46 5.64 9.84 -6.05
N LEU A 47 6.33 9.00 -5.29
CA LEU A 47 6.24 7.55 -5.39
C LEU A 47 5.51 7.03 -4.16
N ALA A 48 4.31 6.48 -4.36
CA ALA A 48 3.52 5.89 -3.29
C ALA A 48 3.85 4.41 -3.15
N ILE A 49 4.27 4.03 -1.96
CA ILE A 49 4.51 2.65 -1.55
C ILE A 49 3.30 2.25 -0.71
N VAL A 50 2.51 1.32 -1.20
CA VAL A 50 1.14 1.11 -0.72
C VAL A 50 0.98 -0.28 -0.13
N GLU A 51 0.45 -0.32 1.10
CA GLU A 51 0.01 -1.53 1.76
C GLU A 51 -1.51 -1.54 1.81
N VAL A 52 -2.13 -2.61 1.33
CA VAL A 52 -3.58 -2.75 1.32
C VAL A 52 -4.02 -3.62 2.49
N LYS A 53 -4.94 -3.09 3.30
CA LYS A 53 -5.49 -3.81 4.46
C LYS A 53 -7.01 -3.86 4.35
N TRP A 54 -7.55 -5.07 4.28
CA TRP A 54 -9.00 -5.29 4.26
C TRP A 54 -9.41 -5.96 5.57
N ARG A 55 -10.32 -5.30 6.30
CA ARG A 55 -10.89 -5.79 7.55
C ARG A 55 -12.40 -5.76 7.47
N SER A 56 -13.06 -6.71 8.13
CA SER A 56 -14.53 -6.73 8.17
C SER A 56 -15.10 -5.60 9.02
N ASN A 57 -14.33 -5.10 9.97
CA ASN A 57 -14.70 -3.95 10.83
C ASN A 57 -13.44 -3.31 11.42
N THR A 58 -13.63 -2.19 12.13
CA THR A 58 -12.52 -1.46 12.76
C THR A 58 -12.47 -1.70 14.29
N TYR A 59 -13.05 -2.79 14.74
CA TYR A 59 -13.19 -3.07 16.17
C TYR A 59 -11.84 -3.11 16.90
N PHE A 60 -10.77 -3.54 16.24
CA PHE A 60 -9.46 -3.73 16.84
C PHE A 60 -8.49 -2.57 16.62
N GLY A 61 -8.98 -1.42 16.19
CA GLY A 61 -8.17 -0.21 16.11
C GLY A 61 -8.16 0.47 14.75
N ASP A 62 -7.36 1.52 14.64
CA ASP A 62 -7.21 2.31 13.43
C ASP A 62 -6.40 1.54 12.37
N PRO A 63 -6.61 1.85 11.07
CA PRO A 63 -5.88 1.18 9.99
C PRO A 63 -4.36 1.23 10.12
N GLN A 64 -3.80 2.34 10.60
CA GLN A 64 -2.37 2.48 10.78
C GLN A 64 -1.81 1.45 11.79
N SER A 65 -2.61 1.06 12.78
CA SER A 65 -2.18 0.09 13.79
C SER A 65 -2.05 -1.33 13.23
N PHE A 66 -2.57 -1.58 12.02
CA PHE A 66 -2.47 -2.90 11.39
C PHE A 66 -1.13 -3.15 10.71
N VAL A 67 -0.28 -2.12 10.61
CA VAL A 67 1.06 -2.24 10.03
C VAL A 67 2.08 -2.10 11.15
N SER A 68 2.67 -3.23 11.55
CA SER A 68 3.67 -3.26 12.63
C SER A 68 4.94 -2.52 12.24
N LYS A 69 5.76 -2.16 13.23
CA LYS A 69 7.06 -1.55 12.95
C LYS A 69 7.97 -2.47 12.14
N LYS A 70 7.89 -3.77 12.35
CA LYS A 70 8.62 -4.75 11.56
C LYS A 70 8.18 -4.70 10.09
N GLN A 71 6.88 -4.64 9.85
CA GLN A 71 6.34 -4.53 8.50
C GLN A 71 6.71 -3.20 7.86
N GLN A 72 6.66 -2.10 8.63
CA GLN A 72 7.10 -0.79 8.15
C GLN A 72 8.56 -0.83 7.67
N ARG A 73 9.45 -1.44 8.45
CA ARG A 73 10.87 -1.59 8.07
C ARG A 73 11.02 -2.40 6.79
N SER A 74 10.24 -3.47 6.64
CA SER A 74 10.26 -4.27 5.41
C SER A 74 9.83 -3.46 4.20
N LEU A 75 8.78 -2.66 4.34
CA LEU A 75 8.30 -1.78 3.26
C LEU A 75 9.34 -0.73 2.90
N ILE A 76 10.00 -0.14 3.90
CA ILE A 76 11.08 0.84 3.68
C ILE A 76 12.23 0.21 2.93
N THR A 77 12.64 -1.00 3.32
CA THR A 77 13.73 -1.73 2.66
C THR A 77 13.39 -2.01 1.20
N ALA A 78 12.19 -2.50 0.93
CA ALA A 78 11.75 -2.78 -0.44
C ALA A 78 11.67 -1.51 -1.28
N ALA A 79 11.16 -0.41 -0.71
CA ALA A 79 11.08 0.88 -1.39
C ALA A 79 12.47 1.40 -1.76
N ASN A 80 13.42 1.34 -0.84
CA ASN A 80 14.80 1.77 -1.11
C ASN A 80 15.43 0.94 -2.22
N HIS A 81 15.20 -0.36 -2.22
CA HIS A 81 15.71 -1.23 -3.27
C HIS A 81 15.10 -0.83 -4.63
N TYR A 82 13.80 -0.61 -4.68
CA TYR A 82 13.13 -0.23 -5.92
C TYR A 82 13.64 1.10 -6.47
N VAL A 83 13.72 2.11 -5.61
CA VAL A 83 14.20 3.45 -5.99
C VAL A 83 15.63 3.40 -6.49
N ASN A 84 16.52 2.73 -5.77
CA ASN A 84 17.94 2.66 -6.13
C ASN A 84 18.15 1.83 -7.41
N SER A 85 17.45 0.71 -7.55
CA SER A 85 17.58 -0.16 -8.72
C SER A 85 17.11 0.51 -10.00
N ASN A 86 16.17 1.44 -9.91
CA ASN A 86 15.60 2.13 -11.06
C ASN A 86 16.13 3.55 -11.22
N GLY A 87 17.07 3.98 -10.37
CA GLY A 87 17.69 5.30 -10.46
C GLY A 87 16.68 6.44 -10.36
N LEU A 88 15.68 6.30 -9.50
CA LEU A 88 14.60 7.28 -9.39
C LEU A 88 14.97 8.43 -8.47
N ASP A 89 14.60 9.66 -8.89
CA ASP A 89 14.69 10.86 -8.06
C ASP A 89 13.27 11.28 -7.70
N VAL A 90 12.75 10.72 -6.60
CA VAL A 90 11.35 10.87 -6.20
C VAL A 90 11.24 11.07 -4.71
N HIS A 91 10.11 11.64 -4.29
CA HIS A 91 9.69 11.66 -2.90
C HIS A 91 8.90 10.38 -2.61
N VAL A 92 9.40 9.58 -1.70
CA VAL A 92 8.73 8.32 -1.32
C VAL A 92 7.70 8.61 -0.24
N ARG A 93 6.48 8.13 -0.47
CA ARG A 93 5.36 8.25 0.46
C ARG A 93 4.85 6.86 0.80
N PHE A 94 4.66 6.57 2.10
CA PHE A 94 4.16 5.27 2.55
C PHE A 94 2.69 5.40 2.89
N ASP A 95 1.85 4.72 2.11
CA ASP A 95 0.39 4.81 2.23
C ASP A 95 -0.19 3.47 2.68
N ILE A 96 -1.30 3.55 3.39
CA ILE A 96 -2.14 2.39 3.68
C ILE A 96 -3.49 2.62 3.00
N VAL A 97 -3.95 1.63 2.23
CA VAL A 97 -5.34 1.63 1.77
C VAL A 97 -6.12 0.75 2.74
N SER A 98 -7.05 1.37 3.44
CA SER A 98 -7.94 0.69 4.37
C SER A 98 -9.24 0.37 3.68
N ILE A 99 -9.58 -0.91 3.60
CA ILE A 99 -10.86 -1.37 3.08
C ILE A 99 -11.58 -2.03 4.25
N VAL A 100 -12.76 -1.50 4.60
CA VAL A 100 -13.51 -1.97 5.76
C VAL A 100 -14.90 -2.41 5.30
N GLY A 101 -15.32 -3.58 5.75
CA GLY A 101 -16.65 -4.10 5.49
C GLY A 101 -16.64 -5.36 4.66
N LYS A 102 -17.85 -5.74 4.25
CA LYS A 102 -18.10 -6.91 3.39
C LYS A 102 -18.89 -6.47 2.19
N GLN A 103 -18.52 -7.01 1.02
CA GLN A 103 -19.25 -6.72 -0.20
C GLN A 103 -20.76 -6.96 -0.01
N PRO A 104 -21.63 -6.11 -0.55
CA PRO A 104 -21.33 -4.93 -1.37
C PRO A 104 -21.06 -3.65 -0.55
N LYS A 105 -21.10 -3.72 0.77
CA LYS A 105 -20.96 -2.54 1.64
C LYS A 105 -19.54 -2.44 2.16
N ILE A 106 -18.68 -1.80 1.39
CA ILE A 106 -17.29 -1.56 1.79
C ILE A 106 -16.99 -0.07 1.78
N ASP A 107 -16.07 0.33 2.65
CA ASP A 107 -15.53 1.68 2.71
C ASP A 107 -14.05 1.61 2.39
N ILE A 108 -13.62 2.41 1.41
CA ILE A 108 -12.21 2.45 0.98
C ILE A 108 -11.65 3.81 1.30
N GLN A 109 -10.56 3.83 2.05
CA GLN A 109 -9.86 5.05 2.43
C GLN A 109 -8.38 4.93 2.15
N ILE A 110 -7.82 5.92 1.47
CA ILE A 110 -6.36 6.03 1.31
C ILE A 110 -5.84 6.90 2.44
N ILE A 111 -4.94 6.33 3.24
CA ILE A 111 -4.26 7.04 4.32
C ILE A 111 -2.87 7.40 3.82
N GLU A 112 -2.72 8.64 3.38
CA GLU A 112 -1.45 9.12 2.85
C GLU A 112 -0.46 9.35 3.99
N ASN A 113 0.82 9.07 3.75
CA ASN A 113 1.87 9.24 4.76
C ASN A 113 1.48 8.58 6.09
N ALA A 114 1.01 7.34 6.00
CA ALA A 114 0.55 6.60 7.18
C ALA A 114 1.67 6.38 8.20
N PHE A 115 2.91 6.35 7.73
CA PHE A 115 4.10 6.33 8.58
C PHE A 115 5.27 6.91 7.80
N TYR A 116 6.31 7.31 8.54
CA TYR A 116 7.54 7.86 7.97
C TYR A 116 8.69 6.90 8.21
N PRO A 117 9.69 6.88 7.30
CA PRO A 117 10.91 6.14 7.57
C PRO A 117 11.53 6.65 8.88
N PHE A 118 11.88 5.73 9.76
CA PHE A 118 12.60 6.07 10.98
C PHE A 118 14.03 5.58 10.87
N LEU A 119 14.91 6.38 11.41
CA LEU A 119 16.34 6.14 11.35
C LEU A 119 16.78 5.22 12.49
#